data_f848c0d0d304e4da5bfc28de2b69e332
#
_entry.id   f848c0d0d304e4da5bfc28de2b69e332
#
_cell.length_a   1.000
_cell.length_b   1.000
_cell.length_c   1.000
_cell.angle_alpha   90.00
_cell.angle_beta   90.00
_cell.angle_gamma   90.00
#
_symmetry.space_group_name_H-M   'P 1'
#
loop_
_entity.id
_entity.type
_entity.pdbx_description
1 polymer ?
#
loop_
_entity_poly.entity_id
_entity_poly.type
_entity_poly.pdbx_seq_one_letter_code
_entity_poly.pdbx_strand_id
1 'polypeptide(L)'
;SICNKYIELNQYYIHKNNCNSQLVLNPNHQMLMNYQDVIINFLQKYNEVFKNFIENKTIALVGPAESIIGTKKGHIIDNFDIVTRLNKSLPLPENLAEDIGTKTSILYNSLNTSDFPGENKFQSSFLQKHNIQFLCCPYPIENNYFKNYILNYVKRNKFGMPFRVIKNQLYNSIENSIRTRPYTGTCAICDLLSYNIKYLYITGLDFYTTKYYKQYRRINKQQLKNTRNNVYHKNEPQINLLRHMSLFENRIILD
;
A
#
# COMPACT_ATOMS: atom_id res chain seq x y z
N SER A 1 -15.87 12.78 -21.64
CA SER A 1 -15.62 11.66 -20.73
C SER A 1 -14.23 11.84 -20.10
N ILE A 2 -14.00 11.34 -18.92
CA ILE A 2 -12.71 11.44 -18.19
C ILE A 2 -11.59 10.78 -19.02
N CYS A 3 -11.91 9.71 -19.77
CA CYS A 3 -10.96 9.08 -20.70
C CYS A 3 -10.48 10.04 -21.80
N ASN A 4 -11.35 10.88 -22.35
CA ASN A 4 -10.95 11.82 -23.41
C ASN A 4 -10.04 12.93 -22.90
N LYS A 5 -10.31 13.50 -21.71
CA LYS A 5 -9.37 14.41 -21.04
C LYS A 5 -8.02 13.77 -20.74
N TYR A 6 -8.02 12.47 -20.53
CA TYR A 6 -6.83 11.65 -20.30
C TYR A 6 -5.99 11.49 -21.56
N ILE A 7 -6.65 11.21 -22.68
CA ILE A 7 -6.02 11.08 -24.01
C ILE A 7 -5.43 12.44 -24.42
N GLU A 8 -6.15 13.53 -24.20
CA GLU A 8 -5.67 14.89 -24.47
C GLU A 8 -4.46 15.27 -23.60
N LEU A 9 -4.47 14.94 -22.29
CA LEU A 9 -3.32 15.16 -21.42
C LEU A 9 -2.12 14.29 -21.81
N ASN A 10 -2.32 13.03 -22.20
CA ASN A 10 -1.26 12.17 -22.69
C ASN A 10 -0.69 12.68 -24.03
N GLN A 11 -1.52 13.12 -24.96
CA GLN A 11 -1.08 13.72 -26.22
C GLN A 11 -0.30 15.02 -25.97
N TYR A 12 -0.74 15.83 -25.02
CA TYR A 12 -0.03 17.05 -24.62
C TYR A 12 1.36 16.76 -24.04
N TYR A 13 1.50 15.72 -23.21
CA TYR A 13 2.81 15.32 -22.64
C TYR A 13 3.73 14.69 -23.68
N ILE A 14 3.20 13.91 -24.62
CA ILE A 14 3.98 13.33 -25.73
C ILE A 14 4.47 14.46 -26.64
N HIS A 15 3.64 15.44 -26.94
CA HIS A 15 4.01 16.60 -27.76
C HIS A 15 5.07 17.47 -27.08
N LYS A 16 4.98 17.67 -25.75
CA LYS A 16 5.93 18.47 -24.97
C LYS A 16 7.30 17.79 -24.80
N ASN A 17 7.35 16.47 -24.75
CA ASN A 17 8.62 15.73 -24.68
C ASN A 17 9.33 15.63 -26.04
N ASN A 18 8.62 15.84 -27.15
CA ASN A 18 9.18 15.85 -28.51
C ASN A 18 9.60 17.24 -28.98
N CYS A 19 9.20 18.31 -28.30
CA CYS A 19 9.69 19.67 -28.55
C CYS A 19 10.95 19.91 -27.73
N ASN A 20 12.10 19.68 -28.34
CA ASN A 20 13.40 20.01 -27.80
C ASN A 20 13.49 21.50 -27.46
N SER A 21 13.98 21.77 -26.26
CA SER A 21 14.74 22.95 -25.85
C SER A 21 14.15 24.32 -26.17
N GLN A 22 13.73 25.02 -25.18
CA GLN A 22 13.72 26.45 -24.91
C GLN A 22 12.47 27.00 -24.21
N LEU A 23 11.72 26.15 -23.50
CA LEU A 23 10.69 26.64 -22.58
C LEU A 23 10.96 26.13 -21.16
N VAL A 24 12.18 26.40 -20.65
CA VAL A 24 12.42 26.57 -19.22
C VAL A 24 12.00 27.99 -18.89
N LEU A 25 10.74 28.26 -18.91
CA LEU A 25 10.19 29.49 -18.37
C LEU A 25 8.93 29.11 -17.60
N ASN A 26 9.11 29.09 -16.25
CA ASN A 26 8.07 29.25 -15.26
C ASN A 26 6.79 28.47 -15.60
N PRO A 27 6.68 27.17 -15.23
CA PRO A 27 5.39 26.52 -15.37
C PRO A 27 4.43 27.33 -14.53
N ASN A 28 3.48 28.00 -15.17
CA ASN A 28 2.44 28.76 -14.51
C ASN A 28 1.96 27.94 -13.30
N HIS A 29 2.03 28.49 -12.11
CA HIS A 29 1.58 27.86 -10.85
C HIS A 29 0.19 27.23 -11.02
N GLN A 30 -0.64 27.81 -11.87
CA GLN A 30 -1.97 27.38 -12.28
C GLN A 30 -1.99 26.04 -13.04
N MET A 31 -0.96 25.76 -13.83
CA MET A 31 -0.83 24.52 -14.60
C MET A 31 -0.38 23.34 -13.73
N LEU A 32 0.44 23.61 -12.73
CA LEU A 32 0.82 22.63 -11.70
C LEU A 32 -0.34 22.32 -10.74
N MET A 33 -1.15 23.32 -10.39
CA MET A 33 -2.38 23.17 -9.64
C MET A 33 -3.38 22.28 -10.38
N ASN A 34 -3.62 22.53 -11.67
CA ASN A 34 -4.52 21.72 -12.49
C ASN A 34 -4.07 20.24 -12.60
N TYR A 35 -2.77 19.96 -12.63
CA TYR A 35 -2.28 18.59 -12.66
C TYR A 35 -2.48 17.88 -11.31
N GLN A 36 -2.26 18.56 -10.19
CA GLN A 36 -2.51 18.02 -8.86
C GLN A 36 -4.00 17.75 -8.64
N ASP A 37 -4.88 18.65 -9.08
CA ASP A 37 -6.32 18.48 -8.99
C ASP A 37 -6.81 17.28 -9.80
N VAL A 38 -6.27 17.07 -11.00
CA VAL A 38 -6.57 15.89 -11.81
C VAL A 38 -6.16 14.61 -11.09
N ILE A 39 -4.98 14.58 -10.45
CA ILE A 39 -4.54 13.42 -9.66
C ILE A 39 -5.45 13.22 -8.46
N ILE A 40 -5.77 14.27 -7.70
CA ILE A 40 -6.65 14.18 -6.53
C ILE A 40 -8.02 13.64 -6.93
N ASN A 41 -8.64 14.18 -7.96
CA ASN A 41 -9.93 13.71 -8.48
C ASN A 41 -9.88 12.24 -8.93
N PHE A 42 -8.79 11.84 -9.56
CA PHE A 42 -8.56 10.46 -9.95
C PHE A 42 -8.47 9.53 -8.72
N LEU A 43 -7.69 9.89 -7.72
CA LEU A 43 -7.53 9.12 -6.49
C LEU A 43 -8.85 9.01 -5.72
N GLN A 44 -9.68 10.08 -5.71
CA GLN A 44 -11.00 10.07 -5.10
C GLN A 44 -11.95 9.09 -5.81
N LYS A 45 -11.93 9.06 -7.15
CA LYS A 45 -12.72 8.10 -7.92
C LYS A 45 -12.38 6.67 -7.54
N TYR A 46 -11.10 6.35 -7.38
CA TYR A 46 -10.70 5.00 -7.00
C TYR A 46 -11.03 4.66 -5.54
N ASN A 47 -11.24 5.62 -4.66
CA ASN A 47 -11.74 5.35 -3.32
C ASN A 47 -13.17 4.78 -3.34
N GLU A 48 -14.05 5.28 -4.21
CA GLU A 48 -15.41 4.75 -4.36
C GLU A 48 -15.40 3.35 -5.03
N VAL A 49 -14.58 3.17 -6.06
CA VAL A 49 -14.43 1.85 -6.69
C VAL A 49 -13.86 0.84 -5.69
N PHE A 50 -12.90 1.24 -4.87
CA PHE A 50 -12.32 0.40 -3.84
C PHE A 50 -13.35 0.05 -2.76
N LYS A 51 -14.15 1.01 -2.32
CA LYS A 51 -15.24 0.79 -1.36
C LYS A 51 -16.15 -0.34 -1.85
N ASN A 52 -16.65 -0.23 -3.08
CA ASN A 52 -17.54 -1.24 -3.67
C ASN A 52 -16.85 -2.60 -3.83
N PHE A 53 -15.55 -2.61 -4.08
CA PHE A 53 -14.77 -3.84 -4.25
C PHE A 53 -14.62 -4.63 -2.94
N ILE A 54 -14.47 -3.93 -1.78
CA ILE A 54 -14.23 -4.58 -0.49
C ILE A 54 -15.49 -4.69 0.39
N GLU A 55 -16.60 -4.06 -0.02
CA GLU A 55 -17.83 -4.02 0.78
C GLU A 55 -18.39 -5.42 1.02
N ASN A 56 -18.71 -5.71 2.28
CA ASN A 56 -19.23 -7.01 2.77
C ASN A 56 -18.30 -8.21 2.47
N LYS A 57 -17.01 -7.97 2.20
CA LYS A 57 -16.02 -9.03 1.92
C LYS A 57 -15.29 -9.48 3.17
N THR A 58 -14.86 -10.73 3.15
CA THR A 58 -13.90 -11.28 4.09
C THR A 58 -12.51 -11.01 3.57
N ILE A 59 -11.64 -10.44 4.41
CA ILE A 59 -10.31 -9.98 4.00
C ILE A 59 -9.24 -10.64 4.87
N ALA A 60 -8.24 -11.25 4.26
CA ALA A 60 -7.01 -11.64 4.94
C ALA A 60 -5.93 -10.57 4.72
N LEU A 61 -5.34 -10.06 5.79
CA LEU A 61 -4.14 -9.24 5.76
C LEU A 61 -2.94 -10.09 6.20
N VAL A 62 -2.06 -10.37 5.24
CA VAL A 62 -0.92 -11.27 5.44
C VAL A 62 0.37 -10.46 5.51
N GLY A 63 0.97 -10.43 6.69
CA GLY A 63 2.27 -9.82 6.94
C GLY A 63 3.43 -10.75 6.59
N PRO A 64 4.66 -10.21 6.54
CA PRO A 64 5.86 -10.95 6.17
C PRO A 64 6.65 -11.49 7.37
N ALA A 65 6.06 -11.62 8.56
CA ALA A 65 6.76 -12.10 9.74
C ALA A 65 7.16 -13.58 9.62
N GLU A 66 8.31 -13.93 10.16
CA GLU A 66 8.81 -15.32 10.16
C GLU A 66 7.89 -16.27 10.94
N SER A 67 7.12 -15.74 11.89
CA SER A 67 6.16 -16.49 12.69
C SER A 67 5.07 -17.22 11.88
N ILE A 68 4.82 -16.80 10.63
CA ILE A 68 3.85 -17.49 9.77
C ILE A 68 4.39 -18.78 9.16
N ILE A 69 5.72 -18.96 9.13
CA ILE A 69 6.37 -20.12 8.50
C ILE A 69 6.13 -21.38 9.33
N GLY A 70 5.75 -22.47 8.68
CA GLY A 70 5.40 -23.74 9.29
C GLY A 70 3.99 -23.82 9.85
N THR A 71 3.16 -22.76 9.68
CA THR A 71 1.78 -22.74 10.20
C THR A 71 0.78 -23.48 9.32
N LYS A 72 1.12 -23.74 8.05
CA LYS A 72 0.26 -24.41 7.05
C LYS A 72 -1.09 -23.73 6.82
N LYS A 73 -1.13 -22.39 6.96
CA LYS A 73 -2.36 -21.60 6.85
C LYS A 73 -2.66 -21.11 5.45
N GLY A 74 -1.83 -21.46 4.45
CA GLY A 74 -1.98 -20.98 3.08
C GLY A 74 -3.37 -21.23 2.49
N HIS A 75 -3.93 -22.43 2.72
CA HIS A 75 -5.27 -22.76 2.26
C HIS A 75 -6.37 -21.94 2.95
N ILE A 76 -6.20 -21.60 4.24
CA ILE A 76 -7.13 -20.71 4.97
C ILE A 76 -7.07 -19.30 4.37
N ILE A 77 -5.86 -18.79 4.15
CA ILE A 77 -5.63 -17.47 3.56
C ILE A 77 -6.27 -17.37 2.17
N ASP A 78 -6.07 -18.38 1.32
CA ASP A 78 -6.57 -18.37 -0.06
C ASP A 78 -8.11 -18.49 -0.17
N ASN A 79 -8.79 -18.94 0.89
CA ASN A 79 -10.26 -19.01 0.97
C ASN A 79 -10.94 -17.66 1.25
N PHE A 80 -10.21 -16.63 1.65
CA PHE A 80 -10.78 -15.29 1.82
C PHE A 80 -11.20 -14.69 0.48
N ASP A 81 -12.26 -13.88 0.48
CA ASP A 81 -12.70 -13.16 -0.72
C ASP A 81 -11.54 -12.33 -1.28
N ILE A 82 -10.82 -11.65 -0.39
CA ILE A 82 -9.72 -10.73 -0.71
C ILE A 82 -8.50 -11.06 0.16
N VAL A 83 -7.35 -11.19 -0.48
CA VAL A 83 -6.06 -11.30 0.22
C VAL A 83 -5.25 -10.05 0.01
N THR A 84 -4.86 -9.41 1.11
CA THR A 84 -4.08 -8.18 1.15
C THR A 84 -2.67 -8.47 1.65
N ARG A 85 -1.67 -7.92 0.97
CA ARG A 85 -0.26 -8.05 1.38
C ARG A 85 0.44 -6.71 1.44
N LEU A 86 1.65 -6.71 1.99
CA LEU A 86 2.40 -5.50 2.32
C LEU A 86 3.74 -5.42 1.57
N ASN A 87 4.03 -4.23 1.04
CA ASN A 87 5.34 -3.85 0.48
C ASN A 87 5.94 -4.88 -0.50
N LYS A 88 7.02 -5.56 -0.11
CA LYS A 88 7.84 -6.44 -0.97
C LYS A 88 7.31 -7.87 -1.11
N SER A 89 6.06 -8.12 -0.76
CA SER A 89 5.52 -9.48 -0.76
C SER A 89 5.50 -10.17 -2.13
N LEU A 90 5.64 -9.43 -3.21
CA LEU A 90 5.61 -10.01 -4.56
C LEU A 90 7.00 -10.05 -5.21
N PRO A 91 7.31 -11.09 -6.01
CA PRO A 91 6.51 -12.31 -6.22
C PRO A 91 6.46 -13.17 -4.96
N LEU A 92 5.37 -13.91 -4.78
CA LEU A 92 5.26 -14.86 -3.68
C LEU A 92 6.21 -16.04 -3.89
N PRO A 93 6.95 -16.47 -2.85
CA PRO A 93 7.81 -17.63 -2.95
C PRO A 93 6.97 -18.92 -2.98
N GLU A 94 7.09 -19.70 -4.07
CA GLU A 94 6.32 -20.93 -4.29
C GLU A 94 6.51 -21.95 -3.15
N ASN A 95 7.72 -22.07 -2.63
CA ASN A 95 8.04 -22.98 -1.53
C ASN A 95 7.41 -22.61 -0.18
N LEU A 96 6.74 -21.46 -0.07
CA LEU A 96 6.02 -21.03 1.12
C LEU A 96 4.49 -20.99 0.92
N ALA A 97 4.00 -21.45 -0.22
CA ALA A 97 2.58 -21.41 -0.55
C ALA A 97 1.71 -22.13 0.50
N GLU A 98 2.20 -23.22 1.09
CA GLU A 98 1.52 -23.96 2.15
C GLU A 98 1.29 -23.09 3.40
N ASP A 99 2.21 -22.18 3.71
CA ASP A 99 2.14 -21.32 4.89
C ASP A 99 1.42 -19.99 4.61
N ILE A 100 1.77 -19.34 3.49
CA ILE A 100 1.35 -17.95 3.24
C ILE A 100 0.26 -17.81 2.16
N GLY A 101 -0.14 -18.92 1.51
CA GLY A 101 -1.07 -18.90 0.37
C GLY A 101 -0.45 -18.34 -0.91
N THR A 102 -1.25 -18.34 -1.95
CA THR A 102 -0.85 -17.95 -3.32
C THR A 102 -1.58 -16.70 -3.83
N LYS A 103 -2.73 -16.39 -3.23
CA LYS A 103 -3.59 -15.28 -3.65
C LYS A 103 -3.06 -13.94 -3.18
N THR A 104 -3.19 -12.92 -4.01
CA THR A 104 -3.03 -11.51 -3.65
C THR A 104 -3.97 -10.66 -4.49
N SER A 105 -4.86 -9.93 -3.85
CA SER A 105 -5.83 -9.05 -4.51
C SER A 105 -5.46 -7.58 -4.33
N ILE A 106 -4.97 -7.22 -3.15
CA ILE A 106 -4.58 -5.86 -2.78
C ILE A 106 -3.13 -5.87 -2.31
N LEU A 107 -2.35 -4.90 -2.79
CA LEU A 107 -1.01 -4.64 -2.28
C LEU A 107 -0.97 -3.24 -1.64
N TYR A 108 -0.71 -3.15 -0.33
CA TYR A 108 -0.32 -1.89 0.30
C TYR A 108 1.18 -1.70 0.17
N ASN A 109 1.59 -0.56 -0.40
CA ASN A 109 2.99 -0.29 -0.65
C ASN A 109 3.35 1.18 -0.44
N SER A 110 4.45 1.42 0.26
CA SER A 110 4.96 2.77 0.55
C SER A 110 5.45 3.54 -0.68
N LEU A 111 5.58 2.88 -1.83
CA LEU A 111 6.14 3.41 -3.08
C LEU A 111 7.59 3.92 -2.96
N ASN A 112 8.25 3.62 -1.85
CA ASN A 112 9.65 3.98 -1.67
C ASN A 112 10.53 3.13 -2.58
N THR A 113 11.13 3.75 -3.59
CA THR A 113 11.95 3.07 -4.60
C THR A 113 13.23 2.46 -4.04
N SER A 114 13.77 2.97 -2.92
CA SER A 114 14.93 2.40 -2.24
C SER A 114 14.65 0.99 -1.71
N ASP A 115 13.38 0.67 -1.48
CA ASP A 115 12.94 -0.65 -1.03
C ASP A 115 12.83 -1.68 -2.16
N PHE A 116 12.99 -1.28 -3.42
CA PHE A 116 12.81 -2.16 -4.58
C PHE A 116 13.98 -2.03 -5.54
N PRO A 117 14.97 -2.90 -5.45
CA PRO A 117 16.01 -2.99 -6.47
C PRO A 117 15.40 -3.45 -7.79
N GLY A 118 15.38 -2.58 -8.78
CA GLY A 118 14.86 -2.84 -10.13
C GLY A 118 13.68 -1.94 -10.49
N GLU A 119 13.83 -1.16 -11.55
CA GLU A 119 12.85 -0.16 -12.02
C GLU A 119 11.48 -0.73 -12.41
N ASN A 120 11.40 -2.05 -12.61
CA ASN A 120 10.24 -2.71 -13.22
C ASN A 120 9.21 -3.26 -12.22
N LYS A 121 9.51 -3.32 -10.92
CA LYS A 121 8.65 -4.03 -9.94
C LYS A 121 7.36 -3.30 -9.56
N PHE A 122 7.20 -2.04 -9.94
CA PHE A 122 5.95 -1.26 -9.77
C PHE A 122 5.29 -0.87 -11.08
N GLN A 123 5.71 -1.46 -12.17
CA GLN A 123 5.00 -1.26 -13.42
C GLN A 123 3.63 -1.95 -13.35
N SER A 124 2.63 -1.33 -13.91
CA SER A 124 1.28 -1.88 -13.98
C SER A 124 1.26 -3.30 -14.54
N SER A 125 2.11 -3.60 -15.53
CA SER A 125 2.27 -4.92 -16.13
C SER A 125 2.74 -5.98 -15.12
N PHE A 126 3.68 -5.64 -14.22
CA PHE A 126 4.12 -6.57 -13.17
C PHE A 126 2.99 -6.87 -12.19
N LEU A 127 2.28 -5.84 -11.74
CA LEU A 127 1.17 -5.98 -10.80
C LEU A 127 0.02 -6.78 -11.41
N GLN A 128 -0.31 -6.52 -12.69
CA GLN A 128 -1.33 -7.27 -13.44
C GLN A 128 -0.95 -8.75 -13.60
N LYS A 129 0.32 -9.05 -13.89
CA LYS A 129 0.83 -10.43 -13.96
C LYS A 129 0.61 -11.20 -12.65
N HIS A 130 0.61 -10.50 -11.51
CA HIS A 130 0.36 -11.07 -10.19
C HIS A 130 -1.11 -10.92 -9.74
N ASN A 131 -2.03 -10.64 -10.66
CA ASN A 131 -3.48 -10.51 -10.41
C ASN A 131 -3.84 -9.47 -9.34
N ILE A 132 -3.00 -8.44 -9.17
CA ILE A 132 -3.29 -7.35 -8.24
C ILE A 132 -4.42 -6.50 -8.81
N GLN A 133 -5.50 -6.35 -8.04
CA GLN A 133 -6.67 -5.56 -8.41
C GLN A 133 -6.56 -4.12 -7.92
N PHE A 134 -5.91 -3.91 -6.77
CA PHE A 134 -5.64 -2.59 -6.23
C PHE A 134 -4.22 -2.47 -5.67
N LEU A 135 -3.55 -1.39 -6.05
CA LEU A 135 -2.38 -0.89 -5.34
C LEU A 135 -2.83 0.25 -4.41
N CYS A 136 -2.52 0.13 -3.12
CA CYS A 136 -2.86 1.12 -2.11
C CYS A 136 -1.59 1.72 -1.51
N CYS A 137 -1.43 3.04 -1.56
CA CYS A 137 -0.38 3.72 -0.82
C CYS A 137 -0.87 4.03 0.60
N PRO A 138 -0.14 3.63 1.65
CA PRO A 138 -0.54 3.85 3.05
C PRO A 138 -0.28 5.28 3.53
N TYR A 139 0.10 6.19 2.63
CA TYR A 139 0.41 7.57 2.95
C TYR A 139 -0.43 8.52 2.10
N PRO A 140 -0.94 9.62 2.67
CA PRO A 140 -1.73 10.59 1.94
C PRO A 140 -0.86 11.44 1.01
N ILE A 141 -1.46 11.95 -0.07
CA ILE A 141 -0.78 12.81 -1.04
C ILE A 141 -0.41 14.18 -0.45
N GLU A 142 -1.14 14.62 0.56
CA GLU A 142 -0.89 15.87 1.28
C GLU A 142 0.38 15.83 2.13
N ASN A 143 0.86 14.64 2.45
CA ASN A 143 2.11 14.49 3.20
C ASN A 143 3.32 14.75 2.28
N ASN A 144 4.02 15.86 2.52
CA ASN A 144 5.13 16.33 1.70
C ASN A 144 6.26 15.32 1.53
N TYR A 145 6.51 14.46 2.53
CA TYR A 145 7.55 13.43 2.44
C TYR A 145 7.19 12.34 1.42
N PHE A 146 5.91 11.93 1.36
CA PHE A 146 5.48 10.85 0.47
C PHE A 146 4.94 11.32 -0.88
N LYS A 147 4.59 12.60 -0.99
CA LYS A 147 4.02 13.19 -2.19
C LYS A 147 4.83 12.87 -3.45
N ASN A 148 6.14 13.01 -3.38
CA ASN A 148 7.01 12.76 -4.53
C ASN A 148 7.01 11.29 -4.96
N TYR A 149 6.91 10.33 -4.04
CA TYR A 149 6.80 8.91 -4.38
C TYR A 149 5.49 8.62 -5.11
N ILE A 150 4.38 9.20 -4.62
CA ILE A 150 3.05 9.07 -5.23
C ILE A 150 3.04 9.67 -6.64
N LEU A 151 3.51 10.90 -6.80
CA LEU A 151 3.57 11.59 -8.08
C LEU A 151 4.46 10.85 -9.08
N ASN A 152 5.62 10.36 -8.66
CA ASN A 152 6.51 9.56 -9.49
C ASN A 152 5.86 8.24 -9.92
N TYR A 153 5.13 7.56 -9.01
CA TYR A 153 4.39 6.36 -9.36
C TYR A 153 3.35 6.66 -10.44
N VAL A 154 2.50 7.66 -10.24
CA VAL A 154 1.45 8.06 -11.19
C VAL A 154 2.04 8.44 -12.55
N LYS A 155 3.13 9.22 -12.56
CA LYS A 155 3.82 9.63 -13.78
C LYS A 155 4.35 8.43 -14.59
N ARG A 156 4.94 7.44 -13.93
CA ARG A 156 5.52 6.25 -14.57
C ARG A 156 4.47 5.28 -15.08
N ASN A 157 3.39 5.09 -14.34
CA ASN A 157 2.39 4.06 -14.61
C ASN A 157 1.17 4.53 -15.41
N LYS A 158 1.06 5.82 -15.70
CA LYS A 158 0.00 6.41 -16.52
C LYS A 158 -1.40 5.87 -16.18
N PHE A 159 -1.65 5.62 -14.89
CA PHE A 159 -2.91 5.05 -14.38
C PHE A 159 -3.32 3.69 -14.99
N GLY A 160 -2.38 2.93 -15.47
CA GLY A 160 -2.63 1.61 -16.07
C GLY A 160 -3.16 0.55 -15.10
N MET A 161 -3.36 0.93 -13.81
CA MET A 161 -3.85 0.05 -12.76
C MET A 161 -4.64 0.86 -11.73
N PRO A 162 -5.70 0.29 -11.10
CA PRO A 162 -6.37 0.90 -9.97
C PRO A 162 -5.39 1.21 -8.83
N PHE A 163 -5.24 2.50 -8.55
CA PHE A 163 -4.33 3.01 -7.55
C PHE A 163 -5.03 4.01 -6.65
N ARG A 164 -4.81 3.90 -5.35
CA ARG A 164 -5.35 4.85 -4.37
C ARG A 164 -4.36 5.15 -3.26
N VAL A 165 -4.63 6.21 -2.53
CA VAL A 165 -3.90 6.60 -1.32
C VAL A 165 -4.85 6.63 -0.13
N ILE A 166 -4.33 6.41 1.07
CA ILE A 166 -5.13 6.56 2.30
C ILE A 166 -5.64 8.00 2.45
N LYS A 167 -6.83 8.16 3.02
CA LYS A 167 -7.38 9.48 3.30
C LYS A 167 -6.53 10.21 4.34
N ASN A 168 -6.20 11.48 4.07
CA ASN A 168 -5.36 12.31 4.95
C ASN A 168 -5.93 12.37 6.38
N GLN A 169 -7.23 12.56 6.52
CA GLN A 169 -7.89 12.59 7.83
C GLN A 169 -7.67 11.29 8.63
N LEU A 170 -7.80 10.15 7.98
CA LEU A 170 -7.57 8.84 8.62
C LEU A 170 -6.11 8.69 9.03
N TYR A 171 -5.18 9.01 8.12
CA TYR A 171 -3.75 8.94 8.42
C TYR A 171 -3.37 9.80 9.62
N ASN A 172 -3.82 11.05 9.66
CA ASN A 172 -3.56 11.97 10.76
C ASN A 172 -4.17 11.47 12.09
N SER A 173 -5.37 10.87 12.05
CA SER A 173 -5.98 10.26 13.23
C SER A 173 -5.15 9.11 13.79
N ILE A 174 -4.61 8.24 12.91
CA ILE A 174 -3.72 7.15 13.31
C ILE A 174 -2.43 7.71 13.93
N GLU A 175 -1.75 8.62 13.21
CA GLU A 175 -0.47 9.20 13.63
C GLU A 175 -0.60 9.93 14.97
N ASN A 176 -1.65 10.70 15.17
CA ASN A 176 -1.95 11.38 16.44
C ASN A 176 -2.22 10.40 17.58
N SER A 177 -2.92 9.30 17.32
CA SER A 177 -3.25 8.29 18.33
C SER A 177 -2.00 7.55 18.83
N ILE A 178 -1.08 7.23 17.93
CA ILE A 178 0.15 6.48 18.27
C ILE A 178 1.35 7.39 18.51
N ARG A 179 1.26 8.69 18.21
CA ARG A 179 2.32 9.72 18.36
C ARG A 179 3.64 9.29 17.70
N THR A 180 3.54 8.63 16.57
CA THR A 180 4.67 8.19 15.74
C THR A 180 4.17 7.90 14.33
N ARG A 181 5.09 7.82 13.36
CA ARG A 181 4.72 7.43 11.99
C ARG A 181 4.16 6.00 11.98
N PRO A 182 2.96 5.78 11.45
CA PRO A 182 2.39 4.43 11.37
C PRO A 182 3.17 3.56 10.36
N TYR A 183 3.24 2.26 10.65
CA TYR A 183 3.69 1.26 9.68
C TYR A 183 2.67 1.07 8.56
N THR A 184 3.14 0.56 7.42
CA THR A 184 2.25 0.17 6.31
C THR A 184 1.15 -0.78 6.77
N GLY A 185 1.48 -1.75 7.64
CA GLY A 185 0.50 -2.67 8.21
C GLY A 185 -0.55 -1.99 9.08
N THR A 186 -0.13 -1.06 9.94
CA THR A 186 -1.05 -0.27 10.79
C THR A 186 -2.01 0.55 9.93
N CYS A 187 -1.48 1.24 8.91
CA CYS A 187 -2.32 1.98 7.97
C CYS A 187 -3.30 1.06 7.23
N ALA A 188 -2.84 -0.10 6.76
CA ALA A 188 -3.68 -1.05 6.04
C ALA A 188 -4.84 -1.57 6.91
N ILE A 189 -4.58 -1.91 8.18
CA ILE A 189 -5.62 -2.35 9.14
C ILE A 189 -6.67 -1.26 9.30
N CYS A 190 -6.26 -0.04 9.65
CA CYS A 190 -7.17 1.08 9.91
C CYS A 190 -7.94 1.49 8.64
N ASP A 191 -7.29 1.46 7.48
CA ASP A 191 -7.91 1.80 6.21
C ASP A 191 -8.98 0.76 5.82
N LEU A 192 -8.68 -0.54 5.90
CA LEU A 192 -9.64 -1.60 5.61
C LEU A 192 -10.84 -1.56 6.56
N LEU A 193 -10.62 -1.35 7.85
CA LEU A 193 -11.68 -1.26 8.86
C LEU A 193 -12.51 0.02 8.76
N SER A 194 -12.03 1.05 8.07
CA SER A 194 -12.81 2.27 7.81
C SER A 194 -13.95 2.05 6.79
N TYR A 195 -14.00 0.88 6.18
CA TYR A 195 -15.05 0.47 5.26
C TYR A 195 -15.95 -0.61 5.88
N ASN A 196 -17.10 -0.85 5.27
CA ASN A 196 -18.05 -1.90 5.68
C ASN A 196 -17.62 -3.27 5.15
N ILE A 197 -16.53 -3.82 5.71
CA ILE A 197 -16.08 -5.20 5.44
C ILE A 197 -16.74 -6.18 6.39
N LYS A 198 -16.80 -7.45 6.02
CA LYS A 198 -17.40 -8.50 6.86
C LYS A 198 -16.51 -8.81 8.06
N TYR A 199 -15.26 -9.16 7.84
CA TYR A 199 -14.22 -9.28 8.86
C TYR A 199 -12.82 -9.21 8.25
N LEU A 200 -11.83 -8.89 9.09
CA LEU A 200 -10.41 -8.78 8.78
C LEU A 200 -9.62 -9.81 9.59
N TYR A 201 -9.12 -10.83 8.91
CA TYR A 201 -8.18 -11.79 9.47
C TYR A 201 -6.76 -11.28 9.30
N ILE A 202 -5.99 -11.22 10.38
CA ILE A 202 -4.63 -10.69 10.39
C ILE A 202 -3.67 -11.80 10.80
N THR A 203 -2.73 -12.14 9.94
CA THR A 203 -1.72 -13.18 10.20
C THR A 203 -0.34 -12.75 9.69
N GLY A 204 0.72 -13.24 10.31
CA GLY A 204 2.11 -12.92 9.94
C GLY A 204 2.47 -11.44 10.10
N LEU A 205 1.77 -10.70 10.96
CA LEU A 205 2.02 -9.30 11.27
C LEU A 205 2.30 -9.13 12.76
N ASP A 206 3.54 -9.23 13.16
CA ASP A 206 3.97 -9.25 14.57
C ASP A 206 4.76 -8.00 15.00
N PHE A 207 4.73 -6.93 14.18
CA PHE A 207 5.42 -5.66 14.47
C PHE A 207 6.89 -5.83 14.84
N TYR A 208 7.59 -6.68 14.08
CA TYR A 208 9.01 -7.00 14.30
C TYR A 208 9.31 -7.75 15.60
N THR A 209 8.35 -8.46 16.18
CA THR A 209 8.60 -9.39 17.28
C THR A 209 9.48 -10.54 16.80
N THR A 210 9.25 -11.05 15.59
CA THR A 210 10.17 -11.92 14.88
C THR A 210 10.83 -11.16 13.70
N LYS A 211 11.72 -11.84 12.97
CA LYS A 211 12.25 -11.32 11.72
C LYS A 211 11.21 -11.46 10.62
N TYR A 212 11.52 -10.89 9.47
CA TYR A 212 10.85 -11.28 8.24
C TYR A 212 11.30 -12.67 7.79
N TYR A 213 10.44 -13.43 7.13
CA TYR A 213 10.89 -14.65 6.46
C TYR A 213 11.91 -14.31 5.36
N LYS A 214 12.85 -15.22 5.15
CA LYS A 214 14.11 -14.98 4.40
C LYS A 214 13.88 -14.48 2.97
N GLN A 215 12.83 -14.98 2.30
CA GLN A 215 12.51 -14.63 0.92
C GLN A 215 11.94 -13.21 0.79
N TYR A 216 11.31 -12.68 1.86
CA TYR A 216 10.84 -11.31 1.86
C TYR A 216 11.99 -10.31 2.06
N ARG A 217 12.77 -10.48 3.13
CA ARG A 217 13.92 -9.64 3.43
C ARG A 217 14.85 -10.32 4.42
N ARG A 218 16.11 -10.44 4.07
CA ARG A 218 17.14 -10.89 5.02
C ARG A 218 17.50 -9.73 5.95
N ILE A 219 17.23 -9.91 7.22
CA ILE A 219 17.66 -8.99 8.27
C ILE A 219 18.38 -9.77 9.37
N ASN A 220 19.50 -9.22 9.85
CA ASN A 220 20.21 -9.78 10.99
C ASN A 220 19.62 -9.28 12.34
N LYS A 221 20.08 -9.83 13.45
CA LYS A 221 19.61 -9.45 14.80
C LYS A 221 19.79 -7.96 15.09
N GLN A 222 20.91 -7.36 14.67
CA GLN A 222 21.16 -5.93 14.87
C GLN A 222 20.21 -5.05 14.04
N GLN A 223 19.97 -5.41 12.78
CA GLN A 223 19.00 -4.70 11.94
C GLN A 223 17.58 -4.78 12.51
N LEU A 224 17.19 -5.94 13.05
CA LEU A 224 15.90 -6.09 13.71
C LEU A 224 15.80 -5.18 14.95
N LYS A 225 16.85 -5.14 15.78
CA LYS A 225 16.92 -4.23 16.95
C LYS A 225 16.83 -2.77 16.52
N ASN A 226 17.55 -2.38 15.48
CA ASN A 226 17.52 -1.01 14.94
C ASN A 226 16.12 -0.65 14.42
N THR A 227 15.43 -1.60 13.78
CA THR A 227 14.05 -1.36 13.30
C THR A 227 13.08 -1.18 14.46
N ARG A 228 13.20 -1.99 15.52
CA ARG A 228 12.38 -1.86 16.75
C ARG A 228 12.58 -0.52 17.45
N ASN A 229 13.83 -0.03 17.46
CA ASN A 229 14.24 1.19 18.15
C ASN A 229 14.24 2.41 17.22
N ASN A 230 13.57 2.32 16.08
CA ASN A 230 13.51 3.42 15.12
C ASN A 230 12.78 4.62 15.74
N VAL A 231 13.42 5.79 15.68
CA VAL A 231 12.87 7.04 16.23
C VAL A 231 11.56 7.45 15.53
N TYR A 232 11.45 7.15 14.23
CA TYR A 232 10.30 7.52 13.40
C TYR A 232 9.13 6.52 13.48
N HIS A 233 9.41 5.26 13.87
CA HIS A 233 8.43 4.18 13.92
C HIS A 233 8.59 3.42 15.23
N LYS A 234 7.86 3.82 16.25
CA LYS A 234 7.86 3.11 17.54
C LYS A 234 6.91 1.91 17.45
N ASN A 235 7.38 0.73 17.84
CA ASN A 235 6.60 -0.51 17.79
C ASN A 235 5.46 -0.54 18.80
N GLU A 236 5.78 -0.22 20.06
CA GLU A 236 4.86 -0.39 21.17
C GLU A 236 3.50 0.34 20.98
N PRO A 237 3.46 1.62 20.60
CA PRO A 237 2.20 2.30 20.37
C PRO A 237 1.34 1.63 19.28
N GLN A 238 1.96 1.05 18.26
CA GLN A 238 1.25 0.38 17.17
C GLN A 238 0.71 -0.98 17.58
N ILE A 239 1.47 -1.74 18.38
CA ILE A 239 1.00 -2.98 19.00
C ILE A 239 -0.18 -2.70 19.93
N ASN A 240 -0.07 -1.65 20.76
CA ASN A 240 -1.12 -1.26 21.70
C ASN A 240 -2.38 -0.79 20.96
N LEU A 241 -2.23 -0.05 19.86
CA LEU A 241 -3.38 0.30 19.01
C LEU A 241 -4.09 -0.94 18.47
N LEU A 242 -3.35 -1.92 17.92
CA LEU A 242 -3.98 -3.14 17.40
C LEU A 242 -4.64 -3.96 18.50
N ARG A 243 -4.00 -4.10 19.65
CA ARG A 243 -4.60 -4.77 20.82
C ARG A 243 -5.89 -4.09 21.26
N HIS A 244 -5.87 -2.77 21.36
CA HIS A 244 -7.05 -2.00 21.72
C HIS A 244 -8.16 -2.20 20.69
N MET A 245 -7.85 -2.07 19.41
CA MET A 245 -8.83 -2.29 18.34
C MET A 245 -9.43 -3.69 18.39
N SER A 246 -8.63 -4.74 18.63
CA SER A 246 -9.12 -6.12 18.70
C SER A 246 -10.07 -6.39 19.88
N LEU A 247 -10.07 -5.56 20.91
CA LEU A 247 -11.00 -5.66 22.04
C LEU A 247 -12.37 -5.03 21.74
N PHE A 248 -12.43 -4.03 20.86
CA PHE A 248 -13.63 -3.24 20.62
C PHE A 248 -14.18 -3.37 19.20
N GLU A 249 -13.38 -3.90 18.27
CA GLU A 249 -13.76 -4.11 16.87
C GLU A 249 -13.93 -5.60 16.60
N ASN A 250 -15.16 -6.07 16.66
CA ASN A 250 -15.52 -7.48 16.52
C ASN A 250 -15.27 -8.07 15.11
N ARG A 251 -14.97 -7.23 14.13
CA ARG A 251 -14.57 -7.68 12.78
C ARG A 251 -13.10 -8.11 12.69
N ILE A 252 -12.29 -7.88 13.71
CA ILE A 252 -10.88 -8.28 13.73
C ILE A 252 -10.74 -9.72 14.24
N ILE A 253 -10.05 -10.55 13.47
CA ILE A 253 -9.60 -11.89 13.88
C ILE A 253 -8.07 -11.86 13.84
N LEU A 254 -7.44 -11.97 15.00
CA LEU A 254 -5.99 -12.07 15.15
C LEU A 254 -5.55 -13.53 15.20
N ASP A 255 -4.39 -13.79 14.60
CA ASP A 255 -3.75 -15.09 14.54
C ASP A 255 -2.30 -15.01 15.04
#